data_118d88382a6c67a6cac4275523bca50e
#
_entry.id   118d88382a6c67a6cac4275523bca50e
#
_cell.length_a   1.000
_cell.length_b   1.000
_cell.length_c   1.000
_cell.angle_alpha   90.00
_cell.angle_beta   90.00
_cell.angle_gamma   90.00
#
_symmetry.space_group_name_H-M   'P 1'
#
loop_
_entity.id
_entity.type
_entity.pdbx_description
1 polymer ?
#
loop_
_entity_poly.entity_id
_entity_poly.type
_entity_poly.pdbx_seq_one_letter_code
_entity_poly.pdbx_strand_id
1 'polypeptide(L)'
;MKKITSIALLLAMLLSTTVLSACTAPHKCTPDEKWTFDENSHWHACANLAYVELFGLSYTELLNASCPEIFDKADHTWDAGTITTPATQEADGTKTFTCTGCGATKTEAVPFTGMTEEEWNAVFDIKQFENFTYTETSVLKTTGMIIETIGIYEFEEGKAKVTATVAGQTESQRIPTSEIETYREALLESITDIAEYENYKYDAETKTYILTGTCYLTALGAEADTATIKFEDGKVVELTYTCKMYNSGVYFDVTSTVVFSNYGTTTVK
;
A
#
# COMPACT_ATOMS: atom_id res chain seq x y z
N MET A 1 -15.68 -29.23 -70.45
CA MET A 1 -15.24 -28.68 -69.15
C MET A 1 -15.71 -27.26 -68.87
N LYS A 2 -15.99 -26.39 -69.83
CA LYS A 2 -16.45 -25.00 -69.61
C LYS A 2 -17.93 -24.85 -69.12
N LYS A 3 -18.79 -25.86 -69.33
CA LYS A 3 -20.23 -25.78 -68.93
C LYS A 3 -20.47 -26.18 -67.48
N ILE A 4 -19.61 -26.97 -66.84
CA ILE A 4 -19.74 -27.43 -65.46
C ILE A 4 -19.38 -26.30 -64.48
N THR A 5 -18.37 -25.48 -64.81
CA THR A 5 -17.96 -24.34 -63.99
C THR A 5 -19.02 -23.24 -63.93
N SER A 6 -19.81 -23.04 -65.02
CA SER A 6 -20.87 -22.03 -65.02
C SER A 6 -22.08 -22.44 -64.17
N ILE A 7 -22.39 -23.73 -64.11
CA ILE A 7 -23.52 -24.23 -63.29
C ILE A 7 -23.16 -24.18 -61.79
N ALA A 8 -21.90 -24.50 -61.44
CA ALA A 8 -21.42 -24.40 -60.06
C ALA A 8 -21.39 -22.94 -59.57
N LEU A 9 -21.04 -21.99 -60.41
CA LEU A 9 -21.05 -20.57 -60.10
C LEU A 9 -22.47 -20.01 -59.91
N LEU A 10 -23.40 -20.47 -60.78
CA LEU A 10 -24.83 -20.10 -60.65
C LEU A 10 -25.51 -20.70 -59.43
N LEU A 11 -25.16 -21.95 -59.03
CA LEU A 11 -25.62 -22.54 -57.79
C LEU A 11 -25.05 -21.82 -56.58
N ALA A 12 -23.81 -21.42 -56.61
CA ALA A 12 -23.19 -20.63 -55.52
C ALA A 12 -23.83 -19.25 -55.37
N MET A 13 -24.17 -18.58 -56.49
CA MET A 13 -24.88 -17.30 -56.44
C MET A 13 -26.35 -17.45 -55.97
N LEU A 14 -27.03 -18.54 -56.34
CA LEU A 14 -28.39 -18.82 -55.86
C LEU A 14 -28.44 -19.18 -54.37
N LEU A 15 -27.42 -19.88 -53.84
CA LEU A 15 -27.30 -20.12 -52.40
C LEU A 15 -26.99 -18.83 -51.62
N SER A 16 -26.22 -17.93 -52.21
CA SER A 16 -25.89 -16.65 -51.53
C SER A 16 -27.10 -15.70 -51.44
N THR A 17 -28.01 -15.73 -52.39
CA THR A 17 -29.23 -14.91 -52.34
C THR A 17 -30.30 -15.45 -51.40
N THR A 18 -30.35 -16.75 -51.14
CA THR A 18 -31.29 -17.34 -50.19
C THR A 18 -30.85 -17.15 -48.73
N VAL A 19 -29.56 -17.08 -48.46
CA VAL A 19 -29.05 -16.81 -47.13
C VAL A 19 -29.31 -15.35 -46.71
N LEU A 20 -29.21 -14.39 -47.65
CA LEU A 20 -29.53 -12.98 -47.38
C LEU A 20 -31.03 -12.73 -47.18
N SER A 21 -31.93 -13.62 -47.68
CA SER A 21 -33.37 -13.49 -47.45
C SER A 21 -33.87 -14.11 -46.14
N ALA A 22 -33.05 -14.91 -45.48
CA ALA A 22 -33.39 -15.51 -44.17
C ALA A 22 -33.41 -14.49 -43.02
N CYS A 23 -32.79 -13.32 -43.22
CA CYS A 23 -32.76 -12.23 -42.22
C CYS A 23 -33.97 -11.27 -42.33
N THR A 24 -34.89 -11.46 -43.26
CA THR A 24 -36.04 -10.56 -43.45
C THR A 24 -37.38 -11.09 -42.89
N ALA A 25 -37.41 -12.26 -42.28
CA ALA A 25 -38.58 -12.70 -41.54
C ALA A 25 -38.68 -11.88 -40.25
N PRO A 26 -39.81 -11.19 -40.00
CA PRO A 26 -40.00 -10.46 -38.76
C PRO A 26 -40.00 -11.47 -37.61
N HIS A 27 -38.89 -11.54 -36.89
CA HIS A 27 -38.81 -12.29 -35.65
C HIS A 27 -39.21 -11.38 -34.48
N LYS A 28 -39.86 -11.93 -33.48
CA LYS A 28 -40.15 -11.22 -32.24
C LYS A 28 -38.91 -11.33 -31.36
N CYS A 29 -38.18 -10.21 -31.18
CA CYS A 29 -37.06 -10.16 -30.26
C CYS A 29 -37.54 -10.38 -28.83
N THR A 30 -36.76 -11.18 -28.08
CA THR A 30 -36.84 -11.31 -26.63
C THR A 30 -35.49 -11.05 -26.06
N PRO A 31 -35.35 -10.41 -24.87
CA PRO A 31 -34.07 -10.15 -24.25
C PRO A 31 -33.34 -11.47 -23.90
N ASP A 32 -32.03 -11.50 -24.10
CA ASP A 32 -31.18 -12.57 -23.59
C ASP A 32 -31.12 -12.48 -22.05
N GLU A 33 -31.00 -13.60 -21.37
CA GLU A 33 -30.78 -13.64 -19.92
C GLU A 33 -29.41 -13.10 -19.51
N LYS A 34 -28.44 -13.12 -20.43
CA LYS A 34 -27.10 -12.63 -20.21
C LYS A 34 -26.96 -11.15 -20.55
N TRP A 35 -26.25 -10.44 -19.71
CA TRP A 35 -25.88 -9.07 -20.00
C TRP A 35 -24.80 -9.00 -21.07
N THR A 36 -24.95 -8.10 -22.01
CA THR A 36 -23.92 -7.60 -22.91
C THR A 36 -23.50 -6.21 -22.40
N PHE A 37 -22.24 -5.85 -22.49
CA PHE A 37 -21.76 -4.56 -21.98
C PHE A 37 -20.55 -4.06 -22.77
N ASP A 38 -20.37 -2.75 -22.75
CA ASP A 38 -19.18 -2.03 -23.19
C ASP A 38 -18.57 -1.24 -22.00
N GLU A 39 -17.67 -0.30 -22.25
CA GLU A 39 -17.02 0.50 -21.21
C GLU A 39 -18.00 1.40 -20.44
N ASN A 40 -19.12 1.81 -21.05
CA ASN A 40 -20.00 2.83 -20.51
C ASN A 40 -21.37 2.28 -20.07
N SER A 41 -21.86 1.27 -20.75
CA SER A 41 -23.24 0.79 -20.59
C SER A 41 -23.37 -0.72 -20.69
N HIS A 42 -24.50 -1.23 -20.23
CA HIS A 42 -24.90 -2.62 -20.35
C HIS A 42 -26.34 -2.72 -20.92
N TRP A 43 -26.63 -3.85 -21.56
CA TRP A 43 -27.95 -4.14 -22.16
C TRP A 43 -28.15 -5.63 -22.33
N HIS A 44 -29.39 -6.06 -22.59
CA HIS A 44 -29.68 -7.39 -23.08
C HIS A 44 -29.76 -7.38 -24.60
N ALA A 45 -29.04 -8.29 -25.25
CA ALA A 45 -29.17 -8.53 -26.70
C ALA A 45 -30.42 -9.34 -27.02
N CYS A 46 -30.77 -9.45 -28.29
CA CYS A 46 -31.87 -10.32 -28.73
C CYS A 46 -31.50 -11.81 -28.63
N ALA A 47 -32.21 -12.60 -27.84
CA ALA A 47 -31.99 -14.03 -27.63
C ALA A 47 -32.50 -14.93 -28.78
N ASN A 48 -33.40 -14.44 -29.64
CA ASN A 48 -34.10 -15.26 -30.62
C ASN A 48 -33.37 -15.41 -31.96
N LEU A 49 -32.06 -15.44 -31.93
CA LEU A 49 -31.27 -15.69 -33.15
C LEU A 49 -30.92 -17.16 -33.24
N ALA A 50 -31.42 -17.80 -34.29
CA ALA A 50 -31.10 -19.19 -34.58
C ALA A 50 -29.56 -19.35 -34.72
N TYR A 51 -29.02 -20.31 -33.99
CA TYR A 51 -27.63 -20.69 -34.05
C TYR A 51 -27.24 -21.13 -35.46
N VAL A 52 -26.48 -20.34 -36.16
CA VAL A 52 -25.86 -20.73 -37.45
C VAL A 52 -24.36 -20.48 -37.35
N GLU A 53 -23.59 -21.52 -37.06
CA GLU A 53 -22.17 -21.53 -37.33
C GLU A 53 -21.95 -21.53 -38.84
N LEU A 54 -21.85 -20.37 -39.46
CA LEU A 54 -21.46 -20.24 -40.87
C LEU A 54 -20.08 -19.51 -40.93
N PHE A 55 -19.10 -20.23 -41.45
CA PHE A 55 -17.79 -19.70 -41.86
C PHE A 55 -16.84 -19.19 -40.78
N GLY A 56 -16.86 -19.73 -39.56
CA GLY A 56 -15.81 -19.42 -38.57
C GLY A 56 -15.85 -18.01 -37.96
N LEU A 57 -16.96 -17.29 -38.17
CA LEU A 57 -17.23 -16.03 -37.48
C LEU A 57 -17.86 -16.33 -36.13
N SER A 58 -17.44 -15.60 -35.12
CA SER A 58 -18.07 -15.73 -33.81
C SER A 58 -19.54 -15.26 -33.89
N TYR A 59 -20.40 -15.96 -33.15
CA TYR A 59 -21.83 -15.65 -33.04
C TYR A 59 -22.09 -14.16 -32.74
N THR A 60 -21.27 -13.53 -31.92
CA THR A 60 -21.35 -12.11 -31.53
C THR A 60 -21.16 -11.16 -32.71
N GLU A 61 -20.24 -11.48 -33.64
CA GLU A 61 -19.98 -10.64 -34.81
C GLU A 61 -21.13 -10.72 -35.86
N LEU A 62 -21.78 -11.86 -35.98
CA LEU A 62 -22.96 -12.01 -36.86
C LEU A 62 -24.20 -11.32 -36.28
N LEU A 63 -24.37 -11.35 -34.97
CA LEU A 63 -25.50 -10.76 -34.25
C LEU A 63 -25.55 -9.25 -34.31
N ASN A 64 -24.42 -8.62 -34.14
CA ASN A 64 -24.28 -7.16 -34.24
C ASN A 64 -24.62 -6.63 -35.63
N ALA A 65 -24.58 -7.49 -36.63
CA ALA A 65 -24.92 -7.15 -38.03
C ALA A 65 -26.40 -7.37 -38.37
N SER A 66 -27.16 -8.20 -37.61
CA SER A 66 -28.47 -8.69 -38.08
C SER A 66 -29.68 -8.35 -37.17
N CYS A 67 -29.49 -8.01 -35.92
CA CYS A 67 -30.58 -7.55 -35.05
C CYS A 67 -30.10 -6.41 -34.13
N PRO A 68 -30.42 -5.15 -34.44
CA PRO A 68 -29.98 -4.00 -33.68
C PRO A 68 -30.83 -3.76 -32.41
N GLU A 69 -31.83 -4.61 -32.13
CA GLU A 69 -32.66 -4.42 -30.94
C GLU A 69 -31.92 -4.78 -29.67
N ILE A 70 -31.86 -3.82 -28.76
CA ILE A 70 -31.28 -3.90 -27.44
C ILE A 70 -32.34 -3.57 -26.40
N PHE A 71 -32.30 -4.26 -25.27
CA PHE A 71 -33.24 -4.10 -24.18
C PHE A 71 -32.53 -3.64 -22.91
N ASP A 72 -33.21 -2.85 -22.11
CA ASP A 72 -32.78 -2.44 -20.78
C ASP A 72 -31.38 -1.77 -20.78
N LYS A 73 -31.09 -1.02 -21.87
CA LYS A 73 -29.81 -0.30 -21.95
C LYS A 73 -29.72 0.76 -20.83
N ALA A 74 -28.71 0.65 -20.02
CA ALA A 74 -28.43 1.59 -18.95
C ALA A 74 -26.91 1.79 -18.78
N ASP A 75 -26.53 2.92 -18.25
CA ASP A 75 -25.14 3.17 -17.85
C ASP A 75 -24.76 2.26 -16.67
N HIS A 76 -23.45 1.97 -16.53
CA HIS A 76 -22.98 1.19 -15.41
C HIS A 76 -23.19 1.94 -14.08
N THR A 77 -23.75 1.24 -13.11
CA THR A 77 -23.82 1.69 -11.71
C THR A 77 -22.81 0.88 -10.89
N TRP A 78 -21.69 1.53 -10.59
CA TRP A 78 -20.59 0.90 -9.88
C TRP A 78 -20.86 0.86 -8.38
N ASP A 79 -20.44 -0.22 -7.73
CA ASP A 79 -20.40 -0.33 -6.27
C ASP A 79 -19.33 0.60 -5.66
N ALA A 80 -19.12 0.53 -4.35
CA ALA A 80 -18.09 1.34 -3.67
C ALA A 80 -16.64 0.93 -4.01
N GLY A 81 -16.48 -0.20 -4.69
CA GLY A 81 -15.20 -0.81 -5.01
C GLY A 81 -14.47 -1.40 -3.80
N THR A 82 -13.71 -2.45 -4.04
CA THR A 82 -12.88 -3.16 -3.06
C THR A 82 -11.41 -3.10 -3.48
N ILE A 83 -10.50 -2.87 -2.56
CA ILE A 83 -9.07 -3.00 -2.84
C ILE A 83 -8.77 -4.49 -3.04
N THR A 84 -8.40 -4.86 -4.25
CA THR A 84 -8.07 -6.24 -4.63
C THR A 84 -6.57 -6.51 -4.63
N THR A 85 -5.76 -5.45 -4.74
CA THR A 85 -4.32 -5.50 -4.58
C THR A 85 -3.90 -4.31 -3.74
N PRO A 86 -3.32 -4.51 -2.54
CA PRO A 86 -2.78 -3.42 -1.75
C PRO A 86 -1.65 -2.69 -2.48
N ALA A 87 -1.54 -1.38 -2.25
CA ALA A 87 -0.38 -0.61 -2.70
C ALA A 87 0.87 -1.00 -1.89
N THR A 88 2.03 -1.00 -2.54
CA THR A 88 3.34 -1.19 -1.91
C THR A 88 4.24 0.00 -2.21
N GLN A 89 5.42 0.10 -1.56
CA GLN A 89 6.39 1.13 -1.92
C GLN A 89 6.89 1.01 -3.37
N GLU A 90 6.80 -0.19 -3.98
CA GLU A 90 7.27 -0.42 -5.35
C GLU A 90 6.17 -0.31 -6.40
N ALA A 91 4.87 -0.38 -6.00
CA ALA A 91 3.76 -0.39 -6.95
C ALA A 91 2.47 0.12 -6.33
N ASP A 92 1.68 0.77 -7.14
CA ASP A 92 0.32 1.13 -6.79
C ASP A 92 -0.55 -0.12 -6.55
N GLY A 93 -1.50 0.00 -5.67
CA GLY A 93 -2.56 -0.99 -5.45
C GLY A 93 -3.60 -0.94 -6.56
N THR A 94 -4.56 -1.85 -6.49
CA THR A 94 -5.69 -1.92 -7.41
C THR A 94 -6.99 -1.91 -6.63
N LYS A 95 -7.89 -1.01 -6.97
CA LYS A 95 -9.27 -1.00 -6.51
C LYS A 95 -10.17 -1.50 -7.64
N THR A 96 -10.96 -2.53 -7.37
CA THR A 96 -11.91 -3.12 -8.33
C THR A 96 -13.32 -2.70 -7.96
N PHE A 97 -14.05 -2.22 -8.96
CA PHE A 97 -15.46 -1.87 -8.89
C PHE A 97 -16.26 -2.88 -9.69
N THR A 98 -17.45 -3.23 -9.21
CA THR A 98 -18.38 -4.14 -9.90
C THR A 98 -19.67 -3.40 -10.20
N CYS A 99 -20.14 -3.50 -11.45
CA CYS A 99 -21.46 -2.98 -11.81
C CYS A 99 -22.55 -3.79 -11.12
N THR A 100 -23.40 -3.13 -10.34
CA THR A 100 -24.48 -3.77 -9.58
C THR A 100 -25.58 -4.34 -10.47
N GLY A 101 -25.69 -3.90 -11.73
CA GLY A 101 -26.67 -4.37 -12.68
C GLY A 101 -26.22 -5.59 -13.48
N CYS A 102 -25.01 -5.55 -14.04
CA CYS A 102 -24.55 -6.56 -15.01
C CYS A 102 -23.34 -7.41 -14.54
N GLY A 103 -22.71 -7.07 -13.41
CA GLY A 103 -21.51 -7.76 -12.92
C GLY A 103 -20.22 -7.43 -13.66
N ALA A 104 -20.21 -6.49 -14.63
CA ALA A 104 -19.00 -6.01 -15.27
C ALA A 104 -18.04 -5.39 -14.22
N THR A 105 -16.74 -5.51 -14.43
CA THR A 105 -15.75 -4.95 -13.49
C THR A 105 -14.87 -3.92 -14.18
N LYS A 106 -14.44 -2.90 -13.41
CA LYS A 106 -13.37 -1.97 -13.78
C LYS A 106 -12.38 -1.87 -12.63
N THR A 107 -11.16 -1.47 -12.93
CA THR A 107 -10.12 -1.28 -11.92
C THR A 107 -9.60 0.15 -11.95
N GLU A 108 -9.22 0.64 -10.77
CA GLU A 108 -8.52 1.90 -10.60
C GLU A 108 -7.26 1.65 -9.76
N ALA A 109 -6.17 2.35 -10.10
CA ALA A 109 -4.95 2.30 -9.30
C ALA A 109 -5.20 3.01 -7.96
N VAL A 110 -4.65 2.43 -6.88
CA VAL A 110 -4.65 3.03 -5.55
C VAL A 110 -3.20 3.31 -5.20
N PRO A 111 -2.80 4.57 -5.11
CA PRO A 111 -1.44 4.91 -4.79
C PRO A 111 -1.04 4.40 -3.40
N PHE A 112 0.24 4.15 -3.23
CA PHE A 112 0.83 3.82 -1.93
C PHE A 112 0.52 4.93 -0.91
N THR A 113 0.04 4.58 0.29
CA THR A 113 -0.36 5.53 1.34
C THR A 113 0.61 5.58 2.51
N GLY A 114 1.79 4.99 2.38
CA GLY A 114 2.89 5.26 3.28
C GLY A 114 3.46 6.66 3.03
N MET A 115 4.45 7.04 3.79
CA MET A 115 5.15 8.31 3.62
C MET A 115 6.01 8.30 2.38
N THR A 116 6.06 9.41 1.66
CA THR A 116 7.13 9.70 0.71
C THR A 116 8.43 9.96 1.45
N GLU A 117 9.57 9.92 0.77
CA GLU A 117 10.87 10.25 1.36
C GLU A 117 10.89 11.69 1.90
N GLU A 118 10.24 12.63 1.22
CA GLU A 118 10.12 14.03 1.66
C GLU A 118 9.34 14.14 2.98
N GLU A 119 8.21 13.45 3.08
CA GLU A 119 7.40 13.40 4.30
C GLU A 119 8.17 12.72 5.44
N TRP A 120 8.89 11.64 5.14
CA TRP A 120 9.74 10.95 6.10
C TRP A 120 10.82 11.88 6.67
N ASN A 121 11.57 12.55 5.81
CA ASN A 121 12.64 13.47 6.22
C ASN A 121 12.08 14.68 6.99
N ALA A 122 10.87 15.14 6.65
CA ALA A 122 10.23 16.26 7.36
C ALA A 122 9.84 15.89 8.80
N VAL A 123 9.55 14.62 9.10
CA VAL A 123 9.26 14.17 10.46
C VAL A 123 10.47 14.34 11.38
N PHE A 124 11.68 14.17 10.86
CA PHE A 124 12.94 14.29 11.61
C PHE A 124 13.54 15.70 11.60
N ASP A 125 12.81 16.73 11.12
CA ASP A 125 13.25 18.12 11.27
C ASP A 125 13.33 18.48 12.77
N ILE A 126 14.45 19.02 13.23
CA ILE A 126 14.71 19.40 14.62
C ILE A 126 13.62 20.26 15.24
N LYS A 127 12.92 21.05 14.42
CA LYS A 127 11.78 21.90 14.86
C LYS A 127 10.58 21.10 15.37
N GLN A 128 10.45 19.84 14.99
CA GLN A 128 9.40 18.96 15.51
C GLN A 128 9.66 18.55 16.97
N PHE A 129 10.91 18.71 17.43
CA PHE A 129 11.40 18.21 18.71
C PHE A 129 11.75 19.33 19.71
N GLU A 130 11.03 20.44 19.67
CA GLU A 130 11.24 21.56 20.63
C GLU A 130 10.66 21.26 22.00
N ASN A 131 9.49 20.58 22.06
CA ASN A 131 8.85 20.19 23.31
C ASN A 131 8.31 18.75 23.13
N PHE A 132 8.96 17.80 23.77
CA PHE A 132 8.63 16.37 23.71
C PHE A 132 9.28 15.59 24.85
N THR A 133 8.81 14.36 25.03
CA THR A 133 9.42 13.37 25.92
C THR A 133 9.97 12.22 25.08
N TYR A 134 11.23 11.89 25.25
CA TYR A 134 11.90 10.73 24.69
C TYR A 134 12.12 9.72 25.82
N THR A 135 11.69 8.49 25.63
CA THR A 135 11.94 7.40 26.57
C THR A 135 12.58 6.25 25.83
N GLU A 136 13.78 5.89 26.23
CA GLU A 136 14.48 4.72 25.72
C GLU A 136 14.53 3.64 26.79
N THR A 137 14.07 2.44 26.45
CA THR A 137 14.18 1.25 27.28
C THR A 137 15.05 0.25 26.57
N SER A 138 16.19 -0.10 27.15
CA SER A 138 17.13 -1.05 26.58
C SER A 138 17.35 -2.24 27.50
N VAL A 139 17.35 -3.44 26.91
CA VAL A 139 17.68 -4.70 27.55
C VAL A 139 18.92 -5.27 26.93
N LEU A 140 19.98 -5.35 27.72
CA LEU A 140 21.28 -5.92 27.33
C LEU A 140 21.39 -7.32 27.95
N LYS A 141 21.55 -8.34 27.10
CA LYS A 141 21.69 -9.73 27.55
C LYS A 141 23.04 -10.30 27.15
N THR A 142 23.67 -10.97 28.09
CA THR A 142 24.86 -11.81 27.86
C THR A 142 24.78 -13.09 28.70
N THR A 143 25.76 -13.97 28.61
CA THR A 143 25.74 -15.24 29.34
C THR A 143 25.66 -15.00 30.86
N GLY A 144 24.50 -15.28 31.44
CA GLY A 144 24.26 -15.20 32.88
C GLY A 144 23.93 -13.80 33.42
N MET A 145 23.79 -12.77 32.58
CA MET A 145 23.47 -11.41 33.02
C MET A 145 22.43 -10.76 32.10
N ILE A 146 21.48 -10.04 32.70
CA ILE A 146 20.54 -9.16 32.03
C ILE A 146 20.64 -7.81 32.72
N ILE A 147 20.81 -6.75 31.92
CA ILE A 147 20.83 -5.38 32.39
C ILE A 147 19.69 -4.64 31.69
N GLU A 148 18.81 -4.05 32.47
CA GLU A 148 17.77 -3.16 31.96
C GLU A 148 18.15 -1.71 32.25
N THR A 149 18.02 -0.86 31.22
CA THR A 149 18.26 0.58 31.35
C THR A 149 17.03 1.34 30.82
N ILE A 150 16.68 2.41 31.49
CA ILE A 150 15.64 3.34 31.06
C ILE A 150 16.22 4.75 31.10
N GLY A 151 16.21 5.42 29.95
CA GLY A 151 16.54 6.83 29.82
C GLY A 151 15.28 7.62 29.48
N ILE A 152 14.98 8.66 30.26
CA ILE A 152 13.87 9.57 29.97
C ILE A 152 14.46 10.97 29.81
N TYR A 153 14.24 11.56 28.64
CA TYR A 153 14.63 12.92 28.29
C TYR A 153 13.37 13.75 28.12
N GLU A 154 13.23 14.77 28.91
CA GLU A 154 12.12 15.71 28.90
C GLU A 154 12.61 17.06 28.40
N PHE A 155 12.09 17.54 27.26
CA PHE A 155 12.43 18.84 26.69
C PHE A 155 11.19 19.76 26.72
N GLU A 156 11.38 20.96 27.30
CA GLU A 156 10.44 22.08 27.31
C GLU A 156 11.22 23.32 26.85
N GLU A 157 10.57 24.36 26.37
CA GLU A 157 11.26 25.57 25.95
C GLU A 157 12.22 26.10 27.04
N GLY A 158 13.50 26.14 26.73
CA GLY A 158 14.57 26.61 27.63
C GLY A 158 14.85 25.73 28.86
N LYS A 159 14.25 24.54 28.95
CA LYS A 159 14.48 23.59 30.04
C LYS A 159 14.57 22.17 29.51
N ALA A 160 15.46 21.39 30.10
CA ALA A 160 15.50 19.97 29.85
C ALA A 160 15.96 19.19 31.10
N LYS A 161 15.55 17.93 31.17
CA LYS A 161 15.88 17.02 32.26
C LYS A 161 16.11 15.63 31.71
N VAL A 162 17.13 14.96 32.24
CA VAL A 162 17.35 13.53 31.98
C VAL A 162 17.14 12.76 33.28
N THR A 163 16.48 11.62 33.15
CA THR A 163 16.33 10.64 34.21
C THR A 163 16.83 9.31 33.69
N ALA A 164 17.81 8.72 34.36
CA ALA A 164 18.36 7.42 33.99
C ALA A 164 18.10 6.40 35.10
N THR A 165 17.66 5.23 34.71
CA THR A 165 17.50 4.07 35.58
C THR A 165 18.34 2.93 35.05
N VAL A 166 19.26 2.42 35.87
CA VAL A 166 20.11 1.29 35.54
C VAL A 166 20.05 0.29 36.68
N ALA A 167 19.72 -0.96 36.38
CA ALA A 167 19.57 -2.04 37.37
C ALA A 167 18.67 -1.64 38.57
N GLY A 168 17.61 -0.87 38.31
CA GLY A 168 16.66 -0.39 39.33
C GLY A 168 17.10 0.83 40.15
N GLN A 169 18.26 1.38 39.89
CA GLN A 169 18.74 2.63 40.51
C GLN A 169 18.45 3.81 39.60
N THR A 170 17.75 4.82 40.14
CA THR A 170 17.31 5.99 39.36
C THR A 170 18.01 7.26 39.79
N GLU A 171 18.56 7.98 38.85
CA GLU A 171 19.13 9.32 39.03
C GLU A 171 18.51 10.29 38.05
N SER A 172 18.37 11.54 38.45
CA SER A 172 17.81 12.60 37.59
C SER A 172 18.66 13.85 37.69
N GLN A 173 18.89 14.50 36.56
CA GLN A 173 19.56 15.80 36.53
C GLN A 173 18.92 16.74 35.52
N ARG A 174 18.95 18.03 35.78
CA ARG A 174 18.61 19.05 34.79
C ARG A 174 19.77 19.28 33.85
N ILE A 175 19.50 19.40 32.58
CA ILE A 175 20.47 19.77 31.57
C ILE A 175 20.71 21.29 31.66
N PRO A 176 21.95 21.77 31.73
CA PRO A 176 22.25 23.19 31.67
C PRO A 176 21.67 23.83 30.42
N THR A 177 21.09 25.02 30.55
CA THR A 177 20.43 25.70 29.40
C THR A 177 21.36 25.88 28.19
N SER A 178 22.65 26.08 28.43
CA SER A 178 23.68 26.18 27.38
C SER A 178 23.95 24.89 26.63
N GLU A 179 23.49 23.74 27.13
CA GLU A 179 23.76 22.41 26.60
C GLU A 179 22.49 21.75 26.01
N ILE A 180 21.31 22.32 26.24
CA ILE A 180 20.03 21.72 25.82
C ILE A 180 20.02 21.43 24.33
N GLU A 181 20.46 22.37 23.51
CA GLU A 181 20.50 22.22 22.05
C GLU A 181 21.42 21.07 21.63
N THR A 182 22.62 21.05 22.21
CA THR A 182 23.60 19.98 21.92
C THR A 182 23.07 18.60 22.29
N TYR A 183 22.38 18.48 23.44
CA TYR A 183 21.73 17.20 23.81
C TYR A 183 20.61 16.80 22.85
N ARG A 184 19.81 17.76 22.43
CA ARG A 184 18.70 17.54 21.49
C ARG A 184 19.21 17.12 20.11
N GLU A 185 20.21 17.82 19.59
CA GLU A 185 20.88 17.50 18.33
C GLU A 185 21.52 16.11 18.36
N ALA A 186 22.27 15.77 19.39
CA ALA A 186 22.90 14.45 19.53
C ALA A 186 21.86 13.32 19.62
N LEU A 187 20.73 13.57 20.30
CA LEU A 187 19.64 12.61 20.37
C LEU A 187 19.00 12.38 18.98
N LEU A 188 18.74 13.46 18.24
CA LEU A 188 18.15 13.38 16.90
C LEU A 188 19.12 12.75 15.90
N GLU A 189 20.43 13.06 15.98
CA GLU A 189 21.44 12.44 15.14
C GLU A 189 21.45 10.92 15.32
N SER A 190 21.37 10.43 16.56
CA SER A 190 21.31 8.99 16.85
C SER A 190 20.06 8.31 16.28
N ILE A 191 18.96 9.06 16.11
CA ILE A 191 17.70 8.55 15.54
C ILE A 191 17.76 8.60 14.01
N THR A 192 18.26 9.69 13.44
CA THR A 192 18.38 9.84 11.99
C THR A 192 19.36 8.86 11.38
N ASP A 193 20.42 8.48 12.09
CA ASP A 193 21.33 7.41 11.69
C ASP A 193 20.61 6.06 11.50
N ILE A 194 19.55 5.83 12.30
CA ILE A 194 18.73 4.62 12.20
C ILE A 194 17.68 4.78 11.10
N ALA A 195 17.13 5.98 10.91
CA ALA A 195 15.93 6.24 10.14
C ALA A 195 16.21 6.68 8.70
N GLU A 196 17.07 5.98 7.96
CA GLU A 196 17.27 6.20 6.53
C GLU A 196 16.12 5.56 5.73
N TYR A 197 15.32 6.38 5.01
CA TYR A 197 14.09 5.96 4.30
C TYR A 197 14.29 4.74 3.41
N GLU A 198 15.36 4.71 2.64
CA GLU A 198 15.66 3.65 1.67
C GLU A 198 15.87 2.27 2.30
N ASN A 199 16.22 2.24 3.60
CA ASN A 199 16.44 1.01 4.34
C ASN A 199 15.16 0.40 4.90
N TYR A 200 14.01 1.07 4.77
CA TYR A 200 12.75 0.63 5.35
C TYR A 200 11.67 0.33 4.31
N LYS A 201 10.83 -0.66 4.61
CA LYS A 201 9.61 -0.97 3.88
C LYS A 201 8.40 -0.78 4.78
N TYR A 202 7.38 -0.14 4.21
CA TYR A 202 6.11 0.05 4.90
C TYR A 202 5.31 -1.25 4.93
N ASP A 203 4.90 -1.66 6.10
CA ASP A 203 3.94 -2.73 6.32
C ASP A 203 2.55 -2.12 6.56
N ALA A 204 1.65 -2.28 5.60
CA ALA A 204 0.31 -1.74 5.64
C ALA A 204 -0.59 -2.43 6.70
N GLU A 205 -0.27 -3.65 7.12
CA GLU A 205 -1.03 -4.39 8.13
C GLU A 205 -0.75 -3.83 9.52
N THR A 206 0.50 -3.64 9.86
CA THR A 206 0.93 -3.12 11.16
C THR A 206 1.02 -1.60 11.19
N LYS A 207 1.00 -0.95 10.02
CA LYS A 207 1.23 0.49 9.83
C LYS A 207 2.59 0.94 10.39
N THR A 208 3.59 0.07 10.25
CA THR A 208 4.96 0.33 10.68
C THR A 208 5.91 0.24 9.51
N TYR A 209 7.06 0.85 9.65
CA TYR A 209 8.17 0.67 8.71
C TYR A 209 9.15 -0.33 9.29
N ILE A 210 9.52 -1.34 8.51
CA ILE A 210 10.38 -2.44 8.90
C ILE A 210 11.69 -2.32 8.16
N LEU A 211 12.80 -2.44 8.87
CA LEU A 211 14.15 -2.44 8.30
C LEU A 211 14.31 -3.63 7.33
N THR A 212 14.72 -3.34 6.11
CA THR A 212 15.02 -4.34 5.06
C THR A 212 16.42 -4.16 4.48
N GLY A 213 17.01 -2.98 4.68
CA GLY A 213 18.39 -2.65 4.34
C GLY A 213 19.36 -2.86 5.51
N THR A 214 20.46 -2.13 5.48
CA THR A 214 21.45 -2.09 6.56
C THR A 214 21.31 -0.78 7.34
N CYS A 215 21.44 -0.86 8.67
CA CYS A 215 21.39 0.28 9.55
C CYS A 215 22.51 0.17 10.56
N TYR A 216 23.41 1.16 10.62
CA TYR A 216 24.52 1.19 11.56
C TYR A 216 24.18 2.09 12.74
N LEU A 217 24.20 1.52 13.94
CA LEU A 217 23.93 2.21 15.20
C LEU A 217 25.24 2.85 15.71
N THR A 218 25.50 4.08 15.28
CA THR A 218 26.77 4.77 15.56
C THR A 218 27.09 4.83 17.05
N ALA A 219 26.09 5.12 17.88
CA ALA A 219 26.26 5.19 19.35
C ALA A 219 26.64 3.85 19.99
N LEU A 220 26.30 2.72 19.38
CA LEU A 220 26.58 1.37 19.89
C LEU A 220 27.76 0.71 19.17
N GLY A 221 28.23 1.29 18.07
CA GLY A 221 29.26 0.71 17.21
C GLY A 221 28.84 -0.66 16.64
N ALA A 222 27.58 -0.83 16.30
CA ALA A 222 26.98 -2.09 15.88
C ALA A 222 26.01 -1.88 14.72
N GLU A 223 25.79 -2.92 13.93
CA GLU A 223 24.74 -2.98 12.91
C GLU A 223 23.45 -3.50 13.53
N ALA A 224 22.31 -2.93 13.15
CA ALA A 224 21.02 -3.41 13.61
C ALA A 224 20.67 -4.75 12.94
N ASP A 225 20.29 -5.73 13.73
CA ASP A 225 19.74 -7.00 13.22
C ASP A 225 18.30 -6.80 12.75
N THR A 226 17.52 -6.02 13.47
CA THR A 226 16.14 -5.60 13.13
C THR A 226 15.91 -4.18 13.59
N ALA A 227 15.05 -3.44 12.87
CA ALA A 227 14.47 -2.21 13.37
C ALA A 227 13.07 -1.98 12.82
N THR A 228 12.23 -1.30 13.61
CA THR A 228 10.91 -0.85 13.18
C THR A 228 10.68 0.59 13.60
N ILE A 229 9.95 1.35 12.78
CA ILE A 229 9.58 2.74 13.08
C ILE A 229 8.08 2.90 12.88
N LYS A 230 7.42 3.51 13.84
CA LYS A 230 6.00 3.81 13.81
C LYS A 230 5.76 5.31 13.85
N PHE A 231 4.86 5.76 12.99
CA PHE A 231 4.43 7.15 12.92
C PHE A 231 2.94 7.25 13.21
N GLU A 232 2.54 8.32 13.89
CA GLU A 232 1.15 8.71 14.10
C GLU A 232 1.02 10.22 13.91
N ASP A 233 0.02 10.66 13.15
CA ASP A 233 -0.25 12.06 12.87
C ASP A 233 0.97 12.87 12.37
N GLY A 234 1.78 12.24 11.50
CA GLY A 234 2.99 12.85 10.95
C GLY A 234 4.13 13.03 11.94
N LYS A 235 4.15 12.27 13.04
CA LYS A 235 5.20 12.27 14.07
C LYS A 235 5.70 10.87 14.31
N VAL A 236 6.98 10.72 14.57
CA VAL A 236 7.53 9.45 15.07
C VAL A 236 7.02 9.23 16.48
N VAL A 237 6.48 8.04 16.76
CA VAL A 237 5.98 7.69 18.09
C VAL A 237 6.75 6.54 18.73
N GLU A 238 7.28 5.63 17.92
CA GLU A 238 8.04 4.49 18.41
C GLU A 238 9.11 4.09 17.41
N LEU A 239 10.26 3.69 17.93
CA LEU A 239 11.33 3.07 17.20
C LEU A 239 11.83 1.89 18.03
N THR A 240 11.93 0.71 17.44
CA THR A 240 12.53 -0.45 18.08
C THR A 240 13.69 -0.96 17.27
N TYR A 241 14.71 -1.49 17.92
CA TYR A 241 15.80 -2.19 17.23
C TYR A 241 16.40 -3.29 18.08
N THR A 242 17.05 -4.23 17.40
CA THR A 242 17.91 -5.23 18.02
C THR A 242 19.29 -5.20 17.36
N CYS A 243 20.31 -5.44 18.13
CA CYS A 243 21.67 -5.57 17.60
C CYS A 243 22.55 -6.43 18.52
N LYS A 244 23.76 -6.75 18.03
CA LYS A 244 24.81 -7.36 18.82
C LYS A 244 25.92 -6.34 19.07
N MET A 245 26.03 -5.90 20.30
CA MET A 245 27.09 -4.97 20.72
C MET A 245 28.26 -5.74 21.32
N TYR A 246 29.48 -5.33 20.94
CA TYR A 246 30.70 -5.84 21.55
C TYR A 246 31.33 -4.76 22.44
N ASN A 247 31.49 -5.06 23.71
CA ASN A 247 32.12 -4.16 24.64
C ASN A 247 33.05 -4.91 25.62
N SER A 248 34.28 -4.46 25.72
CA SER A 248 35.29 -4.93 26.70
C SER A 248 35.47 -6.45 26.71
N GLY A 249 35.44 -7.09 25.54
CA GLY A 249 35.62 -8.55 25.40
C GLY A 249 34.34 -9.37 25.54
N VAL A 250 33.19 -8.74 25.68
CA VAL A 250 31.90 -9.39 25.87
C VAL A 250 30.91 -8.96 24.79
N TYR A 251 30.14 -9.93 24.25
CA TYR A 251 29.02 -9.68 23.36
C TYR A 251 27.73 -9.56 24.15
N PHE A 252 26.95 -8.56 23.81
CA PHE A 252 25.60 -8.33 24.34
C PHE A 252 24.58 -8.37 23.19
N ASP A 253 23.51 -9.16 23.37
CA ASP A 253 22.31 -8.99 22.58
C ASP A 253 21.53 -7.81 23.17
N VAL A 254 21.31 -6.79 22.35
CA VAL A 254 20.62 -5.56 22.73
C VAL A 254 19.25 -5.55 22.10
N THR A 255 18.24 -5.25 22.90
CA THR A 255 16.90 -4.89 22.42
C THR A 255 16.56 -3.53 22.98
N SER A 256 16.25 -2.56 22.12
CA SER A 256 15.91 -1.21 22.51
C SER A 256 14.55 -0.81 21.97
N THR A 257 13.79 -0.11 22.78
CA THR A 257 12.54 0.53 22.40
C THR A 257 12.60 2.00 22.80
N VAL A 258 12.39 2.86 21.82
CA VAL A 258 12.31 4.31 21.97
C VAL A 258 10.88 4.73 21.76
N VAL A 259 10.34 5.50 22.70
CA VAL A 259 8.99 6.07 22.63
C VAL A 259 9.09 7.59 22.66
N PHE A 260 8.50 8.23 21.68
CA PHE A 260 8.32 9.68 21.62
C PHE A 260 6.90 10.02 22.05
N SER A 261 6.76 10.95 22.96
CA SER A 261 5.45 11.31 23.51
C SER A 261 5.39 12.77 23.94
N ASN A 262 4.21 13.20 24.35
CA ASN A 262 3.97 14.51 24.92
C ASN A 262 4.43 15.70 24.06
N TYR A 263 4.37 15.54 22.71
CA TYR A 263 4.71 16.62 21.80
C TYR A 263 3.90 17.90 22.10
N GLY A 264 4.62 19.01 22.36
CA GLY A 264 4.03 20.29 22.70
C GLY A 264 3.41 20.37 24.10
N THR A 265 3.51 19.31 24.91
CA THR A 265 2.85 19.23 26.24
C THR A 265 3.75 18.78 27.38
N THR A 266 5.02 18.48 27.08
CA THR A 266 6.02 18.12 28.11
C THR A 266 6.25 19.29 29.09
N THR A 267 6.28 19.00 30.38
CA THR A 267 6.59 19.96 31.43
C THR A 267 7.75 19.44 32.26
N VAL A 268 8.86 20.16 32.24
CA VAL A 268 10.05 19.84 33.02
C VAL A 268 9.91 20.40 34.44
N LYS A 269 9.81 19.52 35.43
CA LYS A 269 9.71 19.84 36.88
C LYS A 269 11.07 19.87 37.55
#